data_450db914e5e4e5107bdaa2e13bb62e42
#
_entry.id   450db914e5e4e5107bdaa2e13bb62e42
#
_cell.length_a   1.000
_cell.length_b   1.000
_cell.length_c   1.000
_cell.angle_alpha   90.00
_cell.angle_beta   90.00
_cell.angle_gamma   90.00
#
_symmetry.space_group_name_H-M   'P 1'
#
loop_
_entity.id
_entity.type
_entity.pdbx_description
1 polymer ?
#
loop_
_entity_poly.entity_id
_entity_poly.type
_entity_poly.pdbx_seq_one_letter_code
_entity_poly.pdbx_strand_id
1 'polypeptide(L)'
;MYEYLIKRDNVSSHDLKNNSTVKSYQELAKKELREGGYTVQTTINKAIYNAMQEAVANYGGILDDGTGTVEVGNVLMDNRTGAILGFVGGRNFDGNQNNHAFDTKRSPGSTIKPLLAYGIAIDQGLMGSNSIVSNYPTNFSSGEPIMHVDNRGTGMMDLREALNTSWNIPAYWTYRTLREKGVDVPGYMEKMGYDIAEYGIESLPMGGGIEVSVAQHTNGYQTLANNGNYQKRYMIEKIMDQNGKVVYQHESKPTRVYSAATATIMQDLLRGVISSGATTTFKSRISQVNPTLANADWIGKTGTTNENGDMWLMLSTPNLTLGGWIGHDNNASMAPLTGYNNNASYMAYLANAIYQADPNAWGVQDRFTLDSSVISSTVLKATGQRPGRVNVNGRDIDVSGATVTSYWAKNGAPQTTYRFAIGGSDNDYASAWAGMLGGSAGTSNGNRNSNRTGNTSTPSSSSSSGQNR
;
A
#
# COMPACT_ATOMS: atom_id res chain seq x y z
N MET A 1 -17.80 26.51 -7.59
CA MET A 1 -18.24 27.62 -8.50
C MET A 1 -18.84 27.09 -9.79
N TYR A 2 -18.21 26.22 -10.54
CA TYR A 2 -18.76 25.65 -11.79
C TYR A 2 -20.16 25.04 -11.60
N GLU A 3 -20.32 24.13 -10.64
CA GLU A 3 -21.64 23.52 -10.32
C GLU A 3 -22.67 24.53 -9.87
N TYR A 4 -22.25 25.55 -9.11
CA TYR A 4 -23.12 26.65 -8.70
C TYR A 4 -23.65 27.44 -9.92
N LEU A 5 -22.76 27.79 -10.86
CA LEU A 5 -23.15 28.54 -12.06
C LEU A 5 -24.10 27.74 -12.96
N ILE A 6 -23.82 26.47 -13.17
CA ILE A 6 -24.70 25.56 -13.91
C ILE A 6 -26.09 25.52 -13.30
N LYS A 7 -26.19 25.41 -11.97
CA LYS A 7 -27.46 25.38 -11.26
C LYS A 7 -28.15 26.74 -11.29
N ARG A 8 -27.41 27.85 -11.09
CA ARG A 8 -27.92 29.22 -11.16
C ARG A 8 -28.58 29.50 -12.51
N ASP A 9 -27.88 29.10 -13.57
CA ASP A 9 -28.29 29.41 -14.96
C ASP A 9 -29.19 28.32 -15.58
N ASN A 10 -29.62 27.31 -14.79
CA ASN A 10 -30.47 26.19 -15.20
C ASN A 10 -29.98 25.46 -16.46
N VAL A 11 -28.66 25.25 -16.56
CA VAL A 11 -28.05 24.55 -17.71
C VAL A 11 -28.51 23.10 -17.73
N SER A 12 -29.04 22.67 -18.87
CA SER A 12 -29.58 21.31 -18.98
C SER A 12 -28.47 20.24 -19.01
N SER A 13 -28.81 19.02 -18.56
CA SER A 13 -27.91 17.87 -18.66
C SER A 13 -27.55 17.51 -20.12
N HIS A 14 -28.39 17.93 -21.07
CA HIS A 14 -28.13 17.77 -22.50
C HIS A 14 -27.02 18.75 -22.96
N ASP A 15 -27.09 20.02 -22.53
CA ASP A 15 -26.09 21.02 -22.91
C ASP A 15 -24.72 20.72 -22.28
N LEU A 16 -24.69 20.06 -21.10
CA LEU A 16 -23.47 19.60 -20.44
C LEU A 16 -22.77 18.42 -21.15
N LYS A 17 -23.40 17.80 -22.14
CA LYS A 17 -22.73 16.85 -23.05
C LYS A 17 -21.85 17.55 -24.09
N ASN A 18 -22.04 18.86 -24.29
CA ASN A 18 -21.26 19.63 -25.22
C ASN A 18 -19.99 20.19 -24.56
N ASN A 19 -18.83 19.73 -25.04
CA ASN A 19 -17.53 20.14 -24.51
C ASN A 19 -17.31 21.65 -24.56
N SER A 20 -17.87 22.38 -25.51
CA SER A 20 -17.75 23.85 -25.60
C SER A 20 -18.53 24.52 -24.46
N THR A 21 -19.72 24.06 -24.15
CA THR A 21 -20.53 24.54 -23.02
C THR A 21 -19.79 24.30 -21.68
N VAL A 22 -19.26 23.09 -21.49
CA VAL A 22 -18.48 22.75 -20.30
C VAL A 22 -17.29 23.69 -20.14
N LYS A 23 -16.48 23.88 -21.17
CA LYS A 23 -15.32 24.78 -21.14
C LYS A 23 -15.71 26.23 -20.86
N SER A 24 -16.79 26.72 -21.49
CA SER A 24 -17.26 28.09 -21.25
C SER A 24 -17.67 28.33 -19.80
N TYR A 25 -18.36 27.37 -19.18
CA TYR A 25 -18.73 27.47 -17.76
C TYR A 25 -17.53 27.28 -16.83
N GLN A 26 -16.53 26.51 -17.19
CA GLN A 26 -15.28 26.42 -16.43
C GLN A 26 -14.52 27.75 -16.44
N GLU A 27 -14.42 28.41 -17.59
CA GLU A 27 -13.77 29.74 -17.71
C GLU A 27 -14.61 30.83 -16.98
N LEU A 28 -15.93 30.78 -17.11
CA LEU A 28 -16.81 31.67 -16.35
C LEU A 28 -16.63 31.47 -14.83
N ALA A 29 -16.52 30.25 -14.36
CA ALA A 29 -16.30 29.94 -12.95
C ALA A 29 -14.95 30.51 -12.44
N LYS A 30 -13.89 30.40 -13.24
CA LYS A 30 -12.58 30.98 -12.92
C LYS A 30 -12.66 32.52 -12.85
N LYS A 31 -13.34 33.14 -13.80
CA LYS A 31 -13.54 34.59 -13.86
C LYS A 31 -14.35 35.07 -12.63
N GLU A 32 -15.50 34.46 -12.39
CA GLU A 32 -16.36 34.77 -11.23
C GLU A 32 -15.60 34.68 -9.91
N LEU A 33 -14.81 33.62 -9.70
CA LEU A 33 -14.01 33.48 -8.47
C LEU A 33 -12.97 34.59 -8.30
N ARG A 34 -12.40 35.12 -9.39
CA ARG A 34 -11.37 36.15 -9.33
C ARG A 34 -11.96 37.56 -9.18
N GLU A 35 -13.08 37.82 -9.83
CA GLU A 35 -13.63 39.16 -10.00
C GLU A 35 -14.91 39.40 -9.17
N GLY A 36 -15.59 38.32 -8.76
CA GLY A 36 -16.92 38.38 -8.16
C GLY A 36 -16.93 38.67 -6.64
N GLY A 37 -15.77 38.95 -6.02
CA GLY A 37 -15.69 39.30 -4.59
C GLY A 37 -16.10 38.18 -3.63
N TYR A 38 -15.92 36.92 -4.04
CA TYR A 38 -16.24 35.76 -3.19
C TYR A 38 -15.20 35.55 -2.10
N THR A 39 -15.67 35.08 -0.94
CA THR A 39 -14.83 34.55 0.13
C THR A 39 -14.80 33.03 0.03
N VAL A 40 -13.60 32.44 -0.13
CA VAL A 40 -13.39 31.00 -0.18
C VAL A 40 -12.78 30.54 1.14
N GLN A 41 -13.52 29.74 1.89
CA GLN A 41 -13.03 29.07 3.10
C GLN A 41 -12.49 27.69 2.71
N THR A 42 -11.24 27.45 3.05
CA THR A 42 -10.56 26.16 2.76
C THR A 42 -10.37 25.34 4.02
N THR A 43 -10.09 24.03 3.84
CA THR A 43 -9.72 23.11 4.94
C THR A 43 -8.25 23.22 5.34
N ILE A 44 -7.46 23.99 4.59
CA ILE A 44 -6.03 24.14 4.84
C ILE A 44 -5.81 24.76 6.22
N ASN A 45 -5.11 24.05 7.09
CA ASN A 45 -4.62 24.58 8.34
C ASN A 45 -3.35 25.38 8.09
N LYS A 46 -3.42 26.69 8.24
CA LYS A 46 -2.32 27.60 7.93
C LYS A 46 -1.03 27.27 8.68
N ALA A 47 -1.11 26.92 9.97
CA ALA A 47 0.06 26.60 10.78
C ALA A 47 0.72 25.30 10.29
N ILE A 48 -0.08 24.26 10.06
CA ILE A 48 0.39 22.96 9.52
C ILE A 48 0.97 23.15 8.12
N TYR A 49 0.26 23.86 7.24
CA TYR A 49 0.73 24.11 5.88
C TYR A 49 2.09 24.81 5.86
N ASN A 50 2.23 25.90 6.63
CA ASN A 50 3.51 26.62 6.73
C ASN A 50 4.62 25.74 7.28
N ALA A 51 4.35 24.94 8.32
CA ALA A 51 5.32 23.99 8.87
C ALA A 51 5.75 22.93 7.84
N MET A 52 4.83 22.46 6.99
CA MET A 52 5.16 21.53 5.89
C MET A 52 6.04 22.20 4.84
N GLN A 53 5.80 23.48 4.48
CA GLN A 53 6.64 24.23 3.55
C GLN A 53 8.05 24.47 4.13
N GLU A 54 8.14 24.84 5.40
CA GLU A 54 9.43 24.98 6.10
C GLU A 54 10.18 23.66 6.19
N ALA A 55 9.47 22.55 6.45
CA ALA A 55 10.09 21.23 6.51
C ALA A 55 10.69 20.81 5.17
N VAL A 56 10.00 21.01 4.04
CA VAL A 56 10.58 20.67 2.73
C VAL A 56 11.76 21.59 2.39
N ALA A 57 11.70 22.87 2.74
CA ALA A 57 12.81 23.80 2.52
C ALA A 57 14.06 23.39 3.32
N ASN A 58 13.87 22.98 4.58
CA ASN A 58 14.99 22.64 5.48
C ASN A 58 15.50 21.21 5.30
N TYR A 59 14.65 20.26 4.97
CA TYR A 59 14.98 18.83 4.97
C TYR A 59 14.81 18.15 3.60
N GLY A 60 14.30 18.84 2.58
CA GLY A 60 14.15 18.28 1.23
C GLY A 60 15.47 17.81 0.62
N GLY A 61 16.61 18.46 0.99
CA GLY A 61 17.95 18.03 0.57
C GLY A 61 18.37 16.63 1.05
N ILE A 62 17.72 16.09 2.08
CA ILE A 62 17.96 14.70 2.54
C ILE A 62 17.59 13.68 1.44
N LEU A 63 16.66 14.03 0.56
CA LEU A 63 16.19 13.16 -0.52
C LEU A 63 17.25 12.98 -1.62
N ASP A 64 18.20 13.93 -1.77
CA ASP A 64 19.21 13.88 -2.82
C ASP A 64 20.21 12.73 -2.54
N ASP A 65 20.34 11.85 -3.50
CA ASP A 65 21.07 10.58 -3.40
C ASP A 65 22.25 10.49 -4.40
N GLY A 66 22.60 11.61 -5.02
CA GLY A 66 23.64 11.71 -6.04
C GLY A 66 23.15 11.50 -7.47
N THR A 67 21.87 11.21 -7.68
CA THR A 67 21.28 11.03 -9.02
C THR A 67 20.69 12.31 -9.60
N GLY A 68 20.71 13.39 -8.84
CA GLY A 68 20.13 14.70 -9.17
C GLY A 68 19.17 15.18 -8.09
N THR A 69 18.42 16.25 -8.36
CA THR A 69 17.37 16.72 -7.46
C THR A 69 16.21 15.74 -7.45
N VAL A 70 15.98 15.11 -6.29
CA VAL A 70 14.82 14.23 -6.08
C VAL A 70 13.63 15.10 -5.66
N GLU A 71 12.60 15.16 -6.47
CA GLU A 71 11.36 15.90 -6.22
C GLU A 71 10.45 15.15 -5.24
N VAL A 72 9.47 15.87 -4.67
CA VAL A 72 8.60 15.37 -3.63
C VAL A 72 7.16 15.89 -3.77
N GLY A 73 6.20 15.03 -3.50
CA GLY A 73 4.80 15.40 -3.30
C GLY A 73 4.28 14.81 -1.99
N ASN A 74 3.66 15.64 -1.14
CA ASN A 74 3.01 15.17 0.09
C ASN A 74 1.60 15.73 0.22
N VAL A 75 0.71 14.95 0.83
CA VAL A 75 -0.65 15.37 1.20
C VAL A 75 -0.96 14.88 2.61
N LEU A 76 -1.41 15.80 3.47
CA LEU A 76 -1.92 15.49 4.80
C LEU A 76 -3.44 15.58 4.80
N MET A 77 -4.11 14.53 5.26
CA MET A 77 -5.56 14.38 5.21
C MET A 77 -6.12 13.98 6.57
N ASP A 78 -7.22 14.60 6.97
CA ASP A 78 -8.04 14.17 8.12
C ASP A 78 -8.78 12.88 7.76
N ASN A 79 -8.60 11.84 8.57
CA ASN A 79 -9.15 10.51 8.26
C ASN A 79 -10.69 10.48 8.33
N ARG A 80 -11.28 11.24 9.24
CA ARG A 80 -12.72 11.22 9.47
C ARG A 80 -13.50 11.97 8.40
N THR A 81 -12.92 13.05 7.85
CA THR A 81 -13.62 13.96 6.94
C THR A 81 -13.15 13.91 5.51
N GLY A 82 -11.92 13.45 5.24
CA GLY A 82 -11.28 13.56 3.93
C GLY A 82 -10.76 14.97 3.62
N ALA A 83 -10.81 15.91 4.58
CA ALA A 83 -10.29 17.25 4.42
C ALA A 83 -8.77 17.24 4.26
N ILE A 84 -8.27 17.94 3.25
CA ILE A 84 -6.83 18.16 3.07
C ILE A 84 -6.43 19.34 3.96
N LEU A 85 -5.55 19.05 4.93
CA LEU A 85 -5.11 20.04 5.93
C LEU A 85 -3.83 20.76 5.49
N GLY A 86 -3.04 20.14 4.62
CA GLY A 86 -1.80 20.68 4.11
C GLY A 86 -1.21 19.78 3.02
N PHE A 87 -0.26 20.30 2.26
CA PHE A 87 0.42 19.57 1.21
C PHE A 87 1.79 20.18 0.90
N VAL A 88 2.65 19.42 0.23
CA VAL A 88 3.88 19.87 -0.40
C VAL A 88 3.78 19.54 -1.87
N GLY A 89 3.79 20.56 -2.75
CA GLY A 89 3.68 20.38 -4.20
C GLY A 89 5.02 20.13 -4.89
N GLY A 90 6.13 20.44 -4.23
CA GLY A 90 7.50 20.30 -4.74
C GLY A 90 8.48 20.99 -3.83
N ARG A 91 9.77 20.94 -4.18
CA ARG A 91 10.86 21.51 -3.36
C ARG A 91 11.11 23.00 -3.64
N ASN A 92 10.85 23.46 -4.84
CA ASN A 92 11.13 24.82 -5.27
C ASN A 92 10.12 25.27 -6.33
N PHE A 93 9.10 25.99 -5.91
CA PHE A 93 8.02 26.46 -6.78
C PHE A 93 8.52 27.46 -7.86
N ASP A 94 9.53 28.27 -7.55
CA ASP A 94 10.06 29.26 -8.51
C ASP A 94 10.81 28.56 -9.66
N GLY A 95 11.46 27.45 -9.39
CA GLY A 95 12.21 26.66 -10.37
C GLY A 95 11.39 25.58 -11.05
N ASN A 96 10.40 25.02 -10.36
CA ASN A 96 9.54 23.94 -10.86
C ASN A 96 8.12 24.11 -10.34
N GLN A 97 7.19 24.52 -11.23
CA GLN A 97 5.78 24.75 -10.89
C GLN A 97 4.90 23.50 -11.03
N ASN A 98 5.49 22.34 -11.32
CA ASN A 98 4.76 21.09 -11.34
C ASN A 98 4.29 20.74 -9.92
N ASN A 99 2.99 20.55 -9.76
CA ASN A 99 2.42 20.19 -8.45
C ASN A 99 2.39 18.67 -8.30
N HIS A 100 3.44 18.11 -7.68
CA HIS A 100 3.59 16.66 -7.48
C HIS A 100 2.55 16.10 -6.51
N ALA A 101 1.90 16.93 -5.71
CA ALA A 101 0.83 16.46 -4.81
C ALA A 101 -0.48 16.16 -5.54
N PHE A 102 -0.81 16.92 -6.60
CA PHE A 102 -2.13 16.87 -7.24
C PHE A 102 -2.10 16.55 -8.73
N ASP A 103 -1.11 17.09 -9.47
CA ASP A 103 -1.12 17.06 -10.93
C ASP A 103 -0.26 15.94 -11.50
N THR A 104 0.87 15.62 -10.87
CA THR A 104 1.72 14.49 -11.25
C THR A 104 1.03 13.17 -10.90
N LYS A 105 0.93 12.29 -11.89
CA LYS A 105 0.45 10.92 -11.70
C LYS A 105 1.58 9.94 -11.92
N ARG A 106 1.74 9.02 -11.00
CA ARG A 106 2.80 7.99 -11.00
C ARG A 106 2.26 6.65 -10.54
N SER A 107 2.95 5.59 -10.92
CA SER A 107 2.62 4.26 -10.42
C SER A 107 2.79 4.21 -8.90
N PRO A 108 1.80 3.69 -8.16
CA PRO A 108 1.87 3.54 -6.71
C PRO A 108 2.83 2.42 -6.27
N GLY A 109 3.33 1.60 -7.19
CA GLY A 109 4.12 0.44 -6.85
C GLY A 109 3.43 -0.46 -5.82
N SER A 110 4.18 -0.99 -4.90
CA SER A 110 3.67 -1.90 -3.85
C SER A 110 2.73 -1.26 -2.83
N THR A 111 2.54 0.07 -2.82
CA THR A 111 1.54 0.68 -1.94
C THR A 111 0.11 0.38 -2.34
N ILE A 112 -0.13 -0.16 -3.55
CA ILE A 112 -1.46 -0.58 -3.97
C ILE A 112 -1.89 -1.93 -3.36
N LYS A 113 -0.97 -2.77 -2.90
CA LYS A 113 -1.22 -4.14 -2.39
C LYS A 113 -2.29 -4.21 -1.31
N PRO A 114 -2.26 -3.35 -0.26
CA PRO A 114 -3.28 -3.36 0.78
C PRO A 114 -4.67 -3.04 0.27
N LEU A 115 -4.79 -2.14 -0.70
CA LEU A 115 -6.07 -1.65 -1.21
C LEU A 115 -6.68 -2.61 -2.24
N LEU A 116 -5.89 -3.06 -3.22
CA LEU A 116 -6.38 -3.77 -4.39
C LEU A 116 -6.39 -5.30 -4.21
N ALA A 117 -5.45 -5.86 -3.43
CA ALA A 117 -5.33 -7.30 -3.27
C ALA A 117 -5.76 -7.77 -1.87
N TYR A 118 -4.97 -7.48 -0.84
CA TYR A 118 -5.16 -8.07 0.48
C TYR A 118 -6.42 -7.58 1.19
N GLY A 119 -6.73 -6.27 1.12
CA GLY A 119 -7.94 -5.71 1.73
C GLY A 119 -9.21 -6.34 1.13
N ILE A 120 -9.28 -6.48 -0.19
CA ILE A 120 -10.41 -7.10 -0.88
C ILE A 120 -10.49 -8.60 -0.53
N ALA A 121 -9.37 -9.32 -0.50
CA ALA A 121 -9.37 -10.75 -0.18
C ALA A 121 -9.83 -11.01 1.27
N ILE A 122 -9.44 -10.16 2.23
CA ILE A 122 -9.91 -10.22 3.61
C ILE A 122 -11.41 -9.90 3.68
N ASP A 123 -11.87 -8.86 2.97
CA ASP A 123 -13.28 -8.45 2.96
C ASP A 123 -14.20 -9.52 2.36
N GLN A 124 -13.70 -10.27 1.39
CA GLN A 124 -14.40 -11.42 0.82
C GLN A 124 -14.33 -12.68 1.69
N GLY A 125 -13.59 -12.66 2.80
CA GLY A 125 -13.40 -13.82 3.68
C GLY A 125 -12.55 -14.93 3.07
N LEU A 126 -11.73 -14.61 2.07
CA LEU A 126 -10.82 -15.56 1.43
C LEU A 126 -9.55 -15.78 2.24
N MET A 127 -9.20 -14.82 3.09
CA MET A 127 -8.03 -14.88 3.96
C MET A 127 -8.24 -14.11 5.25
N GLY A 128 -7.49 -14.47 6.28
CA GLY A 128 -7.35 -13.75 7.54
C GLY A 128 -5.92 -13.27 7.74
N SER A 129 -5.67 -12.61 8.87
CA SER A 129 -4.39 -11.94 9.16
C SER A 129 -3.16 -12.84 9.17
N ASN A 130 -3.33 -14.14 9.35
CA ASN A 130 -2.25 -15.13 9.38
C ASN A 130 -2.46 -16.24 8.35
N SER A 131 -3.22 -15.99 7.29
CA SER A 131 -3.34 -16.94 6.18
C SER A 131 -2.00 -17.10 5.48
N ILE A 132 -1.74 -18.31 5.01
CA ILE A 132 -0.54 -18.62 4.24
C ILE A 132 -0.77 -18.27 2.77
N VAL A 133 0.27 -17.74 2.14
CA VAL A 133 0.31 -17.38 0.72
C VAL A 133 1.54 -18.02 0.10
N SER A 134 1.43 -18.51 -1.14
CA SER A 134 2.58 -19.04 -1.86
C SER A 134 3.54 -17.91 -2.22
N ASN A 135 4.81 -18.11 -1.92
CA ASN A 135 5.93 -17.30 -2.40
C ASN A 135 6.99 -18.20 -3.09
N TYR A 136 6.59 -19.37 -3.59
CA TYR A 136 7.45 -20.17 -4.45
C TYR A 136 7.70 -19.44 -5.78
N PRO A 137 8.88 -19.63 -6.39
CA PRO A 137 9.21 -19.04 -7.68
C PRO A 137 8.10 -19.26 -8.71
N THR A 138 7.62 -18.17 -9.27
CA THR A 138 6.49 -18.19 -10.22
C THR A 138 6.73 -17.16 -11.33
N ASN A 139 6.08 -17.36 -12.48
CA ASN A 139 6.17 -16.48 -13.63
C ASN A 139 4.79 -15.89 -13.94
N PHE A 140 4.78 -14.73 -14.59
CA PHE A 140 3.61 -14.23 -15.29
C PHE A 140 3.22 -15.17 -16.45
N SER A 141 2.03 -15.00 -17.01
CA SER A 141 1.59 -15.75 -18.20
C SER A 141 2.45 -15.51 -19.44
N SER A 142 3.17 -14.38 -19.49
CA SER A 142 4.18 -14.08 -20.50
C SER A 142 5.43 -14.98 -20.42
N GLY A 143 5.61 -15.70 -19.31
CA GLY A 143 6.82 -16.49 -19.03
C GLY A 143 7.88 -15.73 -18.23
N GLU A 144 7.75 -14.43 -18.04
CA GLU A 144 8.69 -13.64 -17.26
C GLU A 144 8.58 -13.96 -15.75
N PRO A 145 9.72 -14.08 -15.03
CA PRO A 145 9.68 -14.37 -13.60
C PRO A 145 9.15 -13.18 -12.80
N ILE A 146 8.34 -13.47 -11.79
CA ILE A 146 7.93 -12.47 -10.79
C ILE A 146 9.06 -12.34 -9.78
N MET A 147 9.74 -11.20 -9.82
CA MET A 147 10.89 -10.90 -8.97
C MET A 147 10.50 -10.08 -7.76
N HIS A 148 11.25 -10.21 -6.67
CA HIS A 148 11.25 -9.31 -5.53
C HIS A 148 12.69 -8.84 -5.30
N VAL A 149 13.03 -7.63 -5.71
CA VAL A 149 14.42 -7.19 -5.86
C VAL A 149 15.15 -8.26 -6.71
N ASP A 150 16.19 -8.89 -6.20
CA ASP A 150 16.95 -9.94 -6.89
C ASP A 150 16.51 -11.37 -6.49
N ASN A 151 15.39 -11.53 -5.77
CA ASN A 151 14.95 -12.81 -5.24
C ASN A 151 13.68 -13.32 -5.97
N ARG A 152 13.70 -14.61 -6.31
CA ARG A 152 12.63 -15.30 -7.05
C ARG A 152 11.56 -15.95 -6.17
N GLY A 153 11.70 -15.88 -4.84
CA GLY A 153 10.75 -16.47 -3.91
C GLY A 153 11.40 -17.49 -2.95
N THR A 154 10.71 -17.79 -1.85
CA THR A 154 11.28 -18.55 -0.71
C THR A 154 10.42 -19.72 -0.22
N GLY A 155 9.24 -19.95 -0.80
CA GLY A 155 8.30 -20.98 -0.33
C GLY A 155 6.99 -20.39 0.25
N MET A 156 6.31 -21.14 1.12
CA MET A 156 5.10 -20.63 1.77
C MET A 156 5.46 -19.60 2.87
N MET A 157 4.65 -18.54 3.00
CA MET A 157 4.80 -17.54 4.05
C MET A 157 3.45 -17.04 4.54
N ASP A 158 3.40 -16.47 5.75
CA ASP A 158 2.18 -15.84 6.22
C ASP A 158 1.98 -14.42 5.65
N LEU A 159 0.74 -13.95 5.69
CA LEU A 159 0.37 -12.65 5.16
C LEU A 159 1.09 -11.48 5.86
N ARG A 160 1.37 -11.59 7.17
CA ARG A 160 2.08 -10.54 7.92
C ARG A 160 3.50 -10.37 7.39
N GLU A 161 4.21 -11.47 7.19
CA GLU A 161 5.56 -11.46 6.61
C GLU A 161 5.51 -10.95 5.16
N ALA A 162 4.56 -11.43 4.36
CA ALA A 162 4.40 -10.99 2.97
C ALA A 162 4.17 -9.47 2.84
N LEU A 163 3.39 -8.87 3.77
CA LEU A 163 3.19 -7.42 3.83
C LEU A 163 4.39 -6.67 4.39
N ASN A 164 4.96 -7.14 5.51
CA ASN A 164 6.09 -6.49 6.18
C ASN A 164 7.30 -6.36 5.25
N THR A 165 7.54 -7.38 4.44
CA THR A 165 8.66 -7.44 3.49
C THR A 165 8.24 -7.10 2.06
N SER A 166 6.95 -6.86 1.84
CA SER A 166 6.40 -6.41 0.55
C SER A 166 6.62 -7.35 -0.63
N TRP A 167 6.63 -8.68 -0.43
CA TRP A 167 6.81 -9.65 -1.49
C TRP A 167 5.78 -9.50 -2.63
N ASN A 168 6.23 -9.75 -3.86
CA ASN A 168 5.42 -9.58 -5.08
C ASN A 168 4.58 -10.83 -5.40
N ILE A 169 5.15 -12.02 -5.29
CA ILE A 169 4.45 -13.28 -5.59
C ILE A 169 3.21 -13.49 -4.74
N PRO A 170 3.21 -13.24 -3.40
CA PRO A 170 2.00 -13.28 -2.60
C PRO A 170 0.89 -12.35 -3.08
N ALA A 171 1.23 -11.13 -3.48
CA ALA A 171 0.26 -10.16 -4.00
C ALA A 171 -0.31 -10.60 -5.36
N TYR A 172 0.53 -11.13 -6.24
CA TYR A 172 0.12 -11.72 -7.51
C TYR A 172 -0.88 -12.86 -7.32
N TRP A 173 -0.58 -13.84 -6.46
CA TRP A 173 -1.48 -14.95 -6.20
C TRP A 173 -2.80 -14.52 -5.56
N THR A 174 -2.75 -13.56 -4.65
CA THR A 174 -3.95 -13.01 -4.03
C THR A 174 -4.85 -12.36 -5.07
N TYR A 175 -4.28 -11.49 -5.91
CA TYR A 175 -5.03 -10.82 -6.98
C TYR A 175 -5.58 -11.80 -8.02
N ARG A 176 -4.77 -12.76 -8.45
CA ARG A 176 -5.19 -13.83 -9.35
C ARG A 176 -6.38 -14.62 -8.78
N THR A 177 -6.31 -14.98 -7.49
CA THR A 177 -7.41 -15.67 -6.79
C THR A 177 -8.69 -14.83 -6.78
N LEU A 178 -8.61 -13.51 -6.56
CA LEU A 178 -9.78 -12.62 -6.64
C LEU A 178 -10.42 -12.67 -8.02
N ARG A 179 -9.62 -12.61 -9.08
CA ARG A 179 -10.10 -12.66 -10.48
C ARG A 179 -10.73 -14.02 -10.81
N GLU A 180 -10.07 -15.12 -10.45
CA GLU A 180 -10.57 -16.49 -10.69
C GLU A 180 -11.90 -16.75 -9.97
N LYS A 181 -12.12 -16.09 -8.83
CA LYS A 181 -13.39 -16.16 -8.09
C LYS A 181 -14.46 -15.16 -8.55
N GLY A 182 -14.16 -14.34 -9.56
CA GLY A 182 -15.10 -13.34 -10.08
C GLY A 182 -15.44 -12.23 -9.09
N VAL A 183 -14.50 -11.88 -8.19
CA VAL A 183 -14.70 -10.78 -7.24
C VAL A 183 -14.72 -9.45 -7.99
N ASP A 184 -15.65 -8.57 -7.64
CA ASP A 184 -15.80 -7.23 -8.21
C ASP A 184 -14.70 -6.27 -7.70
N VAL A 185 -13.44 -6.53 -8.11
CA VAL A 185 -12.31 -5.65 -7.79
C VAL A 185 -12.52 -4.23 -8.32
N PRO A 186 -13.04 -4.03 -9.58
CA PRO A 186 -13.34 -2.69 -10.08
C PRO A 186 -14.24 -1.89 -9.14
N GLY A 187 -15.34 -2.49 -8.66
CA GLY A 187 -16.27 -1.81 -7.77
C GLY A 187 -15.65 -1.33 -6.46
N TYR A 188 -14.65 -2.05 -5.91
CA TYR A 188 -13.88 -1.57 -4.76
C TYR A 188 -13.04 -0.35 -5.10
N MET A 189 -12.30 -0.39 -6.21
CA MET A 189 -11.37 0.65 -6.60
C MET A 189 -12.08 1.94 -7.05
N GLU A 190 -13.16 1.81 -7.81
CA GLU A 190 -14.00 2.93 -8.26
C GLU A 190 -14.64 3.68 -7.09
N LYS A 191 -15.09 2.98 -6.04
CA LYS A 191 -15.61 3.62 -4.81
C LYS A 191 -14.58 4.52 -4.13
N MET A 192 -13.29 4.24 -4.29
CA MET A 192 -12.18 5.07 -3.79
C MET A 192 -11.68 6.07 -4.85
N GLY A 193 -12.35 6.17 -5.99
CA GLY A 193 -12.02 7.11 -7.06
C GLY A 193 -10.78 6.73 -7.89
N TYR A 194 -10.35 5.48 -7.88
CA TYR A 194 -9.32 4.99 -8.79
C TYR A 194 -9.90 4.77 -10.17
N ASP A 195 -9.22 5.31 -11.16
CA ASP A 195 -9.53 5.13 -12.58
C ASP A 195 -8.50 4.17 -13.19
N ILE A 196 -8.82 2.88 -13.19
CA ILE A 196 -7.95 1.82 -13.69
C ILE A 196 -8.54 1.30 -15.00
N ALA A 197 -7.81 1.50 -16.09
CA ALA A 197 -8.32 1.19 -17.44
C ALA A 197 -8.46 -0.32 -17.68
N GLU A 198 -7.57 -1.14 -17.11
CA GLU A 198 -7.56 -2.59 -17.37
C GLU A 198 -7.22 -3.41 -16.13
N TYR A 199 -8.19 -4.18 -15.67
CA TYR A 199 -8.04 -5.12 -14.55
C TYR A 199 -7.49 -6.49 -14.96
N GLY A 200 -7.22 -6.70 -16.26
CA GLY A 200 -6.60 -7.91 -16.81
C GLY A 200 -5.10 -8.03 -16.54
N ILE A 201 -4.43 -6.92 -16.25
CA ILE A 201 -3.00 -6.83 -16.06
C ILE A 201 -2.55 -7.62 -14.82
N GLU A 202 -1.68 -8.61 -14.99
CA GLU A 202 -1.22 -9.49 -13.91
C GLU A 202 -0.34 -8.76 -12.90
N SER A 203 0.39 -7.71 -13.32
CA SER A 203 1.22 -6.87 -12.45
C SER A 203 0.45 -5.76 -11.73
N LEU A 204 -0.87 -5.67 -11.90
CA LEU A 204 -1.71 -4.66 -11.26
C LEU A 204 -1.50 -4.56 -9.73
N PRO A 205 -1.38 -5.67 -8.96
CA PRO A 205 -1.14 -5.60 -7.52
C PRO A 205 0.26 -5.12 -7.15
N MET A 206 1.16 -4.93 -8.10
CA MET A 206 2.47 -4.29 -7.94
C MET A 206 2.51 -2.86 -8.51
N GLY A 207 1.36 -2.32 -8.94
CA GLY A 207 1.22 -0.97 -9.50
C GLY A 207 1.30 -0.89 -11.02
N GLY A 208 1.49 -2.01 -11.73
CA GLY A 208 1.53 -2.03 -13.19
C GLY A 208 0.18 -1.59 -13.78
N GLY A 209 0.20 -0.63 -14.72
CA GLY A 209 -1.02 -0.11 -15.34
C GLY A 209 -1.88 0.80 -14.47
N ILE A 210 -1.36 1.26 -13.32
CA ILE A 210 -2.02 2.21 -12.41
C ILE A 210 -1.18 3.47 -12.33
N GLU A 211 -1.82 4.62 -12.49
CA GLU A 211 -1.22 5.92 -12.23
C GLU A 211 -2.12 6.74 -11.30
N VAL A 212 -1.54 7.30 -10.25
CA VAL A 212 -2.24 8.04 -9.20
C VAL A 212 -1.51 9.32 -8.83
N SER A 213 -2.25 10.37 -8.45
CA SER A 213 -1.65 11.49 -7.73
C SER A 213 -1.48 11.14 -6.25
N VAL A 214 -0.58 11.86 -5.57
CA VAL A 214 -0.40 11.68 -4.12
C VAL A 214 -1.71 11.91 -3.38
N ALA A 215 -2.47 12.95 -3.75
CA ALA A 215 -3.77 13.24 -3.13
C ALA A 215 -4.77 12.09 -3.29
N GLN A 216 -4.85 11.49 -4.48
CA GLN A 216 -5.74 10.34 -4.72
C GLN A 216 -5.32 9.13 -3.90
N HIS A 217 -4.02 8.82 -3.88
CA HIS A 217 -3.51 7.64 -3.17
C HIS A 217 -3.58 7.79 -1.66
N THR A 218 -3.33 9.00 -1.14
CA THR A 218 -3.57 9.34 0.27
C THR A 218 -5.02 9.10 0.68
N ASN A 219 -5.97 9.43 -0.20
CA ASN A 219 -7.39 9.19 0.04
C ASN A 219 -7.77 7.69 0.07
N GLY A 220 -7.08 6.84 -0.69
CA GLY A 220 -7.21 5.39 -0.57
C GLY A 220 -6.78 4.88 0.81
N TYR A 221 -5.64 5.35 1.33
CA TYR A 221 -5.17 4.99 2.67
C TYR A 221 -6.02 5.58 3.78
N GLN A 222 -6.55 6.81 3.61
CA GLN A 222 -7.56 7.38 4.50
C GLN A 222 -8.76 6.43 4.67
N THR A 223 -9.17 5.74 3.62
CA THR A 223 -10.27 4.77 3.67
C THR A 223 -9.99 3.63 4.66
N LEU A 224 -8.78 3.08 4.65
CA LEU A 224 -8.36 2.06 5.62
C LEU A 224 -8.28 2.62 7.04
N ALA A 225 -7.69 3.81 7.20
CA ALA A 225 -7.56 4.47 8.50
C ALA A 225 -8.92 4.91 9.08
N ASN A 226 -9.94 5.13 8.24
CA ASN A 226 -11.32 5.47 8.61
C ASN A 226 -12.26 4.25 8.63
N ASN A 227 -11.76 3.11 9.10
CA ASN A 227 -12.54 1.89 9.27
C ASN A 227 -13.33 1.46 8.01
N GLY A 228 -12.73 1.64 6.83
CA GLY A 228 -13.29 1.25 5.55
C GLY A 228 -14.27 2.23 4.93
N ASN A 229 -14.43 3.44 5.50
CA ASN A 229 -15.24 4.50 4.95
C ASN A 229 -14.39 5.47 4.14
N TYR A 230 -14.61 5.49 2.85
CA TYR A 230 -14.05 6.49 1.96
C TYR A 230 -14.78 7.82 2.13
N GLN A 231 -14.03 8.89 2.36
CA GLN A 231 -14.48 10.28 2.33
C GLN A 231 -13.78 10.97 1.17
N LYS A 232 -14.55 11.42 0.18
CA LYS A 232 -13.96 12.12 -0.96
C LYS A 232 -13.14 13.32 -0.49
N ARG A 233 -11.88 13.35 -0.87
CA ARG A 233 -10.96 14.44 -0.53
C ARG A 233 -11.47 15.79 -1.00
N TYR A 234 -11.25 16.83 -0.21
CA TYR A 234 -11.63 18.20 -0.56
C TYR A 234 -10.72 19.22 0.14
N MET A 235 -10.64 20.43 -0.44
CA MET A 235 -9.94 21.57 0.13
C MET A 235 -10.85 22.79 0.28
N ILE A 236 -11.95 22.87 -0.43
CA ILE A 236 -12.90 23.98 -0.34
C ILE A 236 -14.06 23.55 0.54
N GLU A 237 -14.18 24.18 1.70
CA GLU A 237 -15.25 23.88 2.64
C GLU A 237 -16.50 24.70 2.32
N LYS A 238 -16.32 25.99 2.03
CA LYS A 238 -17.43 26.91 1.78
C LYS A 238 -17.01 28.06 0.85
N ILE A 239 -17.94 28.52 0.02
CA ILE A 239 -17.81 29.74 -0.78
C ILE A 239 -18.99 30.63 -0.45
N MET A 240 -18.72 31.91 -0.16
CA MET A 240 -19.71 32.94 0.13
C MET A 240 -19.59 34.10 -0.86
N ASP A 241 -20.72 34.69 -1.24
CA ASP A 241 -20.73 35.91 -2.05
C ASP A 241 -20.41 37.17 -1.20
N GLN A 242 -20.39 38.33 -1.84
CA GLN A 242 -20.09 39.62 -1.19
C GLN A 242 -21.06 39.99 -0.04
N ASN A 243 -22.28 39.40 -0.04
CA ASN A 243 -23.31 39.65 0.98
C ASN A 243 -23.24 38.59 2.11
N GLY A 244 -22.26 37.71 2.08
CA GLY A 244 -22.14 36.61 3.04
C GLY A 244 -23.07 35.42 2.76
N LYS A 245 -23.80 35.40 1.64
CA LYS A 245 -24.64 34.27 1.27
C LYS A 245 -23.79 33.11 0.83
N VAL A 246 -24.02 31.92 1.37
CA VAL A 246 -23.36 30.68 1.02
C VAL A 246 -23.81 30.26 -0.37
N VAL A 247 -22.87 30.20 -1.32
CA VAL A 247 -23.10 29.72 -2.69
C VAL A 247 -22.60 28.27 -2.91
N TYR A 248 -21.70 27.83 -2.06
CA TYR A 248 -21.24 26.45 -1.98
C TYR A 248 -20.92 26.08 -0.53
N GLN A 249 -21.31 24.87 -0.14
CA GLN A 249 -20.94 24.23 1.11
C GLN A 249 -20.56 22.78 0.80
N HIS A 250 -19.39 22.34 1.27
CA HIS A 250 -19.03 20.93 1.16
C HIS A 250 -20.01 20.06 1.96
N GLU A 251 -20.46 18.98 1.36
CA GLU A 251 -21.28 17.96 2.01
C GLU A 251 -20.51 16.66 2.09
N SER A 252 -20.30 16.16 3.28
CA SER A 252 -19.69 14.85 3.49
C SER A 252 -20.65 13.74 3.07
N LYS A 253 -20.20 12.85 2.19
CA LYS A 253 -20.96 11.69 1.72
C LYS A 253 -20.07 10.45 1.81
N PRO A 254 -19.98 9.82 2.98
CA PRO A 254 -19.12 8.65 3.16
C PRO A 254 -19.62 7.48 2.30
N THR A 255 -18.67 6.77 1.71
CA THR A 255 -18.93 5.55 0.95
C THR A 255 -18.25 4.37 1.62
N ARG A 256 -19.02 3.34 1.98
CA ARG A 256 -18.45 2.10 2.51
C ARG A 256 -17.73 1.34 1.39
N VAL A 257 -16.43 1.14 1.55
CA VAL A 257 -15.58 0.37 0.63
C VAL A 257 -15.30 -1.01 1.21
N TYR A 258 -14.73 -1.04 2.42
CA TYR A 258 -14.48 -2.29 3.15
C TYR A 258 -15.35 -2.36 4.39
N SER A 259 -15.63 -3.57 4.88
CA SER A 259 -16.21 -3.73 6.22
C SER A 259 -15.28 -3.15 7.30
N ALA A 260 -15.84 -2.74 8.42
CA ALA A 260 -15.04 -2.28 9.54
C ALA A 260 -14.08 -3.36 10.05
N ALA A 261 -14.51 -4.63 10.04
CA ALA A 261 -13.65 -5.75 10.35
C ALA A 261 -12.43 -5.81 9.43
N THR A 262 -12.63 -5.72 8.12
CA THR A 262 -11.53 -5.74 7.13
C THR A 262 -10.56 -4.59 7.35
N ALA A 263 -11.08 -3.37 7.47
CA ALA A 263 -10.24 -2.19 7.63
C ALA A 263 -9.39 -2.27 8.90
N THR A 264 -9.97 -2.70 10.03
CA THR A 264 -9.23 -2.81 11.29
C THR A 264 -8.23 -3.97 11.30
N ILE A 265 -8.50 -5.07 10.59
CA ILE A 265 -7.51 -6.13 10.33
C ILE A 265 -6.35 -5.58 9.48
N MET A 266 -6.64 -4.80 8.44
CA MET A 266 -5.59 -4.18 7.63
C MET A 266 -4.76 -3.15 8.41
N GLN A 267 -5.38 -2.39 9.32
CA GLN A 267 -4.66 -1.49 10.24
C GLN A 267 -3.66 -2.27 11.11
N ASP A 268 -4.09 -3.40 11.67
CA ASP A 268 -3.22 -4.28 12.45
C ASP A 268 -2.05 -4.85 11.62
N LEU A 269 -2.30 -5.27 10.40
CA LEU A 269 -1.27 -5.74 9.48
C LEU A 269 -0.28 -4.62 9.09
N LEU A 270 -0.77 -3.43 8.76
CA LEU A 270 0.04 -2.29 8.33
C LEU A 270 0.87 -1.69 9.48
N ARG A 271 0.45 -1.87 10.74
CA ARG A 271 1.28 -1.58 11.92
C ARG A 271 2.57 -2.40 11.90
N GLY A 272 2.47 -3.68 11.51
CA GLY A 272 3.61 -4.57 11.32
C GLY A 272 4.63 -4.07 10.30
N VAL A 273 4.18 -3.49 9.19
CA VAL A 273 5.07 -2.92 8.17
C VAL A 273 5.97 -1.83 8.74
N ILE A 274 5.39 -0.90 9.52
CA ILE A 274 6.15 0.21 10.12
C ILE A 274 7.04 -0.28 11.28
N SER A 275 6.53 -1.18 12.12
CA SER A 275 7.26 -1.65 13.30
C SER A 275 8.39 -2.62 12.99
N SER A 276 8.28 -3.40 11.91
CA SER A 276 9.31 -4.38 11.52
C SER A 276 10.61 -3.72 11.03
N GLY A 277 10.50 -2.54 10.43
CA GLY A 277 11.66 -1.88 9.81
C GLY A 277 12.18 -2.58 8.53
N ALA A 278 11.45 -3.56 8.00
CA ALA A 278 11.91 -4.36 6.87
C ALA A 278 12.00 -3.56 5.55
N THR A 279 11.03 -2.66 5.33
CA THR A 279 10.97 -1.87 4.08
C THR A 279 11.15 -0.37 4.28
N THR A 280 11.28 0.11 5.53
CA THR A 280 11.49 1.52 5.86
C THR A 280 12.14 1.71 7.22
N THR A 281 13.03 2.67 7.35
CA THR A 281 13.60 3.08 8.65
C THR A 281 12.74 4.10 9.41
N PHE A 282 11.52 4.40 8.94
CA PHE A 282 10.68 5.48 9.51
C PHE A 282 10.52 5.39 11.03
N LYS A 283 10.23 4.20 11.58
CA LYS A 283 10.05 4.02 13.03
C LYS A 283 11.30 4.41 13.82
N SER A 284 12.46 4.03 13.33
CA SER A 284 13.75 4.41 13.93
C SER A 284 13.99 5.91 13.80
N ARG A 285 13.72 6.49 12.62
CA ARG A 285 13.95 7.91 12.37
C ARG A 285 13.04 8.81 13.19
N ILE A 286 11.73 8.51 13.25
CA ILE A 286 10.81 9.29 14.06
C ILE A 286 11.13 9.20 15.55
N SER A 287 11.66 8.06 16.02
CA SER A 287 12.12 7.91 17.41
C SER A 287 13.32 8.78 17.73
N GLN A 288 14.21 9.02 16.77
CA GLN A 288 15.36 9.92 16.91
C GLN A 288 14.94 11.39 16.84
N VAL A 289 14.01 11.73 15.95
CA VAL A 289 13.53 13.11 15.72
C VAL A 289 12.61 13.58 16.84
N ASN A 290 11.66 12.75 17.23
CA ASN A 290 10.67 13.06 18.27
C ASN A 290 10.19 11.78 18.98
N PRO A 291 10.76 11.41 20.12
CA PRO A 291 10.39 10.23 20.89
C PRO A 291 8.90 10.21 21.31
N THR A 292 8.29 11.36 21.58
CA THR A 292 6.88 11.46 21.93
C THR A 292 6.00 11.09 20.74
N LEU A 293 6.26 11.67 19.59
CA LEU A 293 5.53 11.39 18.36
C LEU A 293 5.74 9.95 17.87
N ALA A 294 6.90 9.36 18.15
CA ALA A 294 7.17 7.97 17.85
C ALA A 294 6.23 6.98 18.57
N ASN A 295 5.58 7.39 19.67
CA ASN A 295 4.61 6.59 20.40
C ASN A 295 3.20 6.60 19.77
N ALA A 296 2.95 7.42 18.78
CA ALA A 296 1.69 7.34 18.01
C ALA A 296 1.57 5.95 17.36
N ASP A 297 0.33 5.53 17.15
CA ASP A 297 0.02 4.23 16.53
C ASP A 297 0.16 4.33 15.01
N TRP A 298 1.39 4.23 14.54
CA TRP A 298 1.74 4.33 13.13
C TRP A 298 1.44 3.07 12.36
N ILE A 299 0.67 3.21 11.30
CA ILE A 299 0.50 2.21 10.25
C ILE A 299 0.99 2.78 8.92
N GLY A 300 1.36 1.93 7.97
CA GLY A 300 1.79 2.42 6.66
C GLY A 300 2.28 1.35 5.72
N LYS A 301 2.69 1.80 4.54
CA LYS A 301 3.21 0.94 3.48
C LYS A 301 4.17 1.70 2.59
N THR A 302 5.24 1.04 2.17
CA THR A 302 6.18 1.52 1.17
C THR A 302 5.81 1.03 -0.22
N GLY A 303 6.21 1.78 -1.24
CA GLY A 303 6.15 1.40 -2.65
C GLY A 303 7.41 1.81 -3.37
N THR A 304 7.86 0.97 -4.27
CA THR A 304 8.96 1.25 -5.19
C THR A 304 8.56 0.68 -6.54
N THR A 305 8.74 1.46 -7.60
CA THR A 305 8.52 1.00 -8.97
C THR A 305 9.81 0.40 -9.54
N ASN A 306 9.69 -0.29 -10.68
CA ASN A 306 10.84 -0.84 -11.38
C ASN A 306 11.89 0.27 -11.60
N GLU A 307 13.16 -0.13 -11.56
CA GLU A 307 14.31 0.78 -11.73
C GLU A 307 14.35 1.95 -10.75
N ASN A 308 13.61 1.86 -9.64
CA ASN A 308 13.58 2.91 -8.60
C ASN A 308 13.12 4.30 -9.12
N GLY A 309 12.27 4.35 -10.15
CA GLY A 309 11.78 5.60 -10.73
C GLY A 309 10.83 6.37 -9.80
N ASP A 310 10.05 5.64 -9.00
CA ASP A 310 9.12 6.19 -8.01
C ASP A 310 9.29 5.48 -6.68
N MET A 311 9.28 6.23 -5.59
CA MET A 311 9.28 5.68 -4.23
C MET A 311 8.23 6.37 -3.38
N TRP A 312 7.46 5.54 -2.67
CA TRP A 312 6.31 5.97 -1.87
C TRP A 312 6.47 5.57 -0.42
N LEU A 313 5.96 6.42 0.48
CA LEU A 313 5.72 6.09 1.87
C LEU A 313 4.36 6.66 2.29
N MET A 314 3.43 5.76 2.57
CA MET A 314 2.10 6.08 3.09
C MET A 314 2.09 5.84 4.59
N LEU A 315 1.69 6.83 5.36
CA LEU A 315 1.68 6.79 6.83
C LEU A 315 0.30 7.22 7.34
N SER A 316 -0.21 6.51 8.33
CA SER A 316 -1.42 6.95 9.03
C SER A 316 -1.29 6.74 10.54
N THR A 317 -1.96 7.59 11.30
CA THR A 317 -2.38 7.38 12.68
C THR A 317 -3.92 7.30 12.71
N PRO A 318 -4.58 7.06 13.84
CA PRO A 318 -6.04 7.11 13.89
C PRO A 318 -6.66 8.41 13.36
N ASN A 319 -5.95 9.55 13.48
CA ASN A 319 -6.49 10.87 13.13
C ASN A 319 -6.16 11.30 11.70
N LEU A 320 -4.93 11.07 11.25
CA LEU A 320 -4.41 11.64 10.01
C LEU A 320 -3.76 10.59 9.12
N THR A 321 -3.80 10.85 7.81
CA THR A 321 -3.02 10.13 6.80
C THR A 321 -2.10 11.11 6.07
N LEU A 322 -0.81 10.78 6.01
CA LEU A 322 0.24 11.50 5.28
C LEU A 322 0.73 10.63 4.13
N GLY A 323 0.41 11.02 2.90
CA GLY A 323 0.96 10.41 1.70
C GLY A 323 2.24 11.11 1.27
N GLY A 324 3.21 10.32 0.83
CA GLY A 324 4.48 10.82 0.29
C GLY A 324 4.94 10.06 -0.94
N TRP A 325 5.27 10.81 -1.97
CA TRP A 325 5.94 10.35 -3.18
C TRP A 325 7.25 11.11 -3.37
N ILE A 326 8.28 10.42 -3.85
CA ILE A 326 9.53 11.01 -4.30
C ILE A 326 9.94 10.40 -5.64
N GLY A 327 10.63 11.19 -6.46
CA GLY A 327 11.10 10.77 -7.79
C GLY A 327 11.69 11.91 -8.60
N HIS A 328 12.16 11.58 -9.78
CA HIS A 328 12.58 12.58 -10.78
C HIS A 328 11.45 12.87 -11.79
N ASP A 329 11.32 14.11 -12.22
CA ASP A 329 10.30 14.50 -13.21
C ASP A 329 10.45 13.75 -14.54
N ASN A 330 11.65 13.42 -14.92
CA ASN A 330 11.97 12.65 -16.12
C ASN A 330 11.94 11.11 -15.89
N ASN A 331 11.47 10.68 -14.73
CA ASN A 331 11.41 9.27 -14.33
C ASN A 331 12.76 8.55 -14.29
N ALA A 332 13.86 9.29 -14.11
CA ALA A 332 15.17 8.68 -13.91
C ALA A 332 15.23 7.86 -12.60
N SER A 333 16.10 6.86 -12.59
CA SER A 333 16.28 5.99 -11.42
C SER A 333 16.92 6.74 -10.26
N MET A 334 16.38 6.53 -9.07
CA MET A 334 17.01 6.89 -7.80
C MET A 334 17.92 5.76 -7.28
N ALA A 335 18.80 6.07 -6.34
CA ALA A 335 19.61 5.05 -5.68
C ALA A 335 18.71 4.06 -4.88
N PRO A 336 19.06 2.76 -4.80
CA PRO A 336 18.17 1.72 -4.27
C PRO A 336 17.69 1.95 -2.82
N LEU A 337 18.49 2.61 -1.98
CA LEU A 337 18.17 2.84 -0.57
C LEU A 337 17.51 4.21 -0.29
N THR A 338 17.26 5.03 -1.32
CA THR A 338 16.65 6.36 -1.16
C THR A 338 15.28 6.27 -0.51
N GLY A 339 14.42 5.34 -0.93
CA GLY A 339 13.12 5.09 -0.29
C GLY A 339 13.23 4.56 1.13
N TYR A 340 14.16 3.65 1.38
CA TYR A 340 14.34 3.00 2.68
C TYR A 340 14.87 3.97 3.75
N ASN A 341 15.85 4.80 3.41
CA ASN A 341 16.54 5.69 4.35
C ASN A 341 16.17 7.17 4.21
N ASN A 342 16.34 7.73 3.00
CA ASN A 342 16.22 9.17 2.77
C ASN A 342 14.78 9.64 2.88
N ASN A 343 13.87 8.95 2.19
CA ASN A 343 12.44 9.25 2.27
C ASN A 343 11.90 9.05 3.69
N ALA A 344 12.30 7.96 4.36
CA ALA A 344 11.92 7.71 5.75
C ALA A 344 12.39 8.82 6.70
N SER A 345 13.61 9.33 6.50
CA SER A 345 14.16 10.45 7.29
C SER A 345 13.41 11.75 7.01
N TYR A 346 13.21 12.10 5.73
CA TYR A 346 12.45 13.28 5.34
C TYR A 346 11.03 13.24 5.90
N MET A 347 10.33 12.13 5.74
CA MET A 347 8.96 11.95 6.25
C MET A 347 8.88 12.03 7.79
N ALA A 348 9.93 11.62 8.50
CA ALA A 348 9.99 11.78 9.95
C ALA A 348 10.13 13.26 10.37
N TYR A 349 10.94 14.04 9.68
CA TYR A 349 11.04 15.49 9.90
C TYR A 349 9.75 16.21 9.52
N LEU A 350 9.12 15.82 8.41
CA LEU A 350 7.83 16.38 7.98
C LEU A 350 6.72 16.09 9.01
N ALA A 351 6.62 14.85 9.49
CA ALA A 351 5.66 14.46 10.53
C ALA A 351 5.90 15.22 11.83
N ASN A 352 7.18 15.44 12.21
CA ASN A 352 7.52 16.26 13.38
C ASN A 352 7.17 17.73 13.19
N ALA A 353 7.39 18.32 12.02
CA ALA A 353 7.00 19.71 11.75
C ALA A 353 5.48 19.89 11.90
N ILE A 354 4.68 18.96 11.42
CA ILE A 354 3.22 18.94 11.62
C ILE A 354 2.88 18.87 13.12
N TYR A 355 3.57 17.99 13.88
CA TYR A 355 3.40 17.88 15.34
C TYR A 355 3.77 19.17 16.08
N GLN A 356 4.83 19.84 15.67
CA GLN A 356 5.23 21.13 16.29
C GLN A 356 4.20 22.23 16.01
N ALA A 357 3.57 22.22 14.84
CA ALA A 357 2.51 23.16 14.48
C ALA A 357 1.20 22.89 15.24
N ASP A 358 0.87 21.62 15.46
CA ASP A 358 -0.29 21.16 16.23
C ASP A 358 0.02 19.83 16.92
N PRO A 359 0.39 19.82 18.21
CA PRO A 359 0.72 18.60 18.95
C PRO A 359 -0.42 17.59 19.07
N ASN A 360 -1.67 18.01 18.86
CA ASN A 360 -2.85 17.13 18.94
C ASN A 360 -3.19 16.49 17.59
N ALA A 361 -2.66 17.01 16.50
CA ALA A 361 -3.05 16.58 15.14
C ALA A 361 -2.92 15.07 14.94
N TRP A 362 -1.79 14.47 15.35
CA TRP A 362 -1.53 13.05 15.17
C TRP A 362 -2.29 12.12 16.12
N GLY A 363 -2.91 12.62 17.20
CA GLY A 363 -3.57 11.79 18.20
C GLY A 363 -2.60 10.76 18.81
N VAL A 364 -1.48 11.22 19.41
CA VAL A 364 -0.39 10.35 19.91
C VAL A 364 -0.88 9.27 20.89
N GLN A 365 -1.97 9.56 21.63
CA GLN A 365 -2.57 8.61 22.58
C GLN A 365 -3.65 7.72 21.97
N ASP A 366 -4.13 8.05 20.77
CA ASP A 366 -5.17 7.29 20.08
C ASP A 366 -4.60 5.99 19.52
N ARG A 367 -5.45 4.97 19.41
CA ARG A 367 -5.05 3.64 18.93
C ARG A 367 -6.05 3.11 17.92
N PHE A 368 -5.54 2.47 16.87
CA PHE A 368 -6.35 1.61 16.04
C PHE A 368 -6.73 0.35 16.83
N THR A 369 -8.00 0.03 16.87
CA THR A 369 -8.52 -1.13 17.58
C THR A 369 -9.33 -2.00 16.64
N LEU A 370 -9.28 -3.31 16.84
CA LEU A 370 -10.09 -4.25 16.06
C LEU A 370 -11.58 -3.97 16.29
N ASP A 371 -12.34 -3.93 15.21
CA ASP A 371 -13.79 -3.82 15.26
C ASP A 371 -14.42 -5.04 15.93
N SER A 372 -15.54 -4.85 16.62
CA SER A 372 -16.24 -5.92 17.34
C SER A 372 -16.75 -7.04 16.43
N SER A 373 -16.91 -6.79 15.14
CA SER A 373 -17.32 -7.78 14.14
C SER A 373 -16.17 -8.68 13.66
N VAL A 374 -14.91 -8.41 14.07
CA VAL A 374 -13.77 -9.26 13.74
C VAL A 374 -13.90 -10.64 14.39
N ILE A 375 -13.74 -11.68 13.58
CA ILE A 375 -13.78 -13.08 14.05
C ILE A 375 -12.34 -13.52 14.35
N SER A 376 -12.06 -13.84 15.63
CA SER A 376 -10.79 -14.44 16.04
C SER A 376 -10.84 -15.94 15.86
N SER A 377 -9.81 -16.51 15.22
CA SER A 377 -9.66 -17.95 15.05
C SER A 377 -8.26 -18.39 15.48
N THR A 378 -8.18 -19.47 16.25
CA THR A 378 -6.89 -20.14 16.54
C THR A 378 -6.52 -20.99 15.34
N VAL A 379 -5.36 -20.69 14.72
CA VAL A 379 -4.87 -21.37 13.52
C VAL A 379 -3.47 -21.93 13.74
N LEU A 380 -3.11 -22.97 12.99
CA LEU A 380 -1.75 -23.48 12.94
C LEU A 380 -0.84 -22.47 12.24
N LYS A 381 0.33 -22.19 12.79
CA LYS A 381 1.31 -21.30 12.14
C LYS A 381 1.74 -21.82 10.76
N ALA A 382 1.82 -23.16 10.62
CA ALA A 382 2.29 -23.77 9.39
C ALA A 382 1.29 -23.67 8.23
N THR A 383 -0.02 -23.65 8.50
CA THR A 383 -1.06 -23.68 7.45
C THR A 383 -1.96 -22.46 7.44
N GLY A 384 -1.91 -21.61 8.47
CA GLY A 384 -2.80 -20.45 8.61
C GLY A 384 -4.27 -20.84 8.78
N GLN A 385 -4.58 -22.11 9.03
CA GLN A 385 -5.91 -22.70 9.14
C GLN A 385 -6.07 -23.45 10.46
N ARG A 386 -7.30 -23.76 10.86
CA ARG A 386 -7.57 -24.53 12.08
C ARG A 386 -7.01 -25.96 11.97
N PRO A 387 -6.61 -26.61 13.08
CA PRO A 387 -6.25 -28.02 13.08
C PRO A 387 -7.29 -28.86 12.32
N GLY A 388 -6.83 -29.88 11.61
CA GLY A 388 -7.70 -30.73 10.80
C GLY A 388 -6.99 -31.98 10.33
N ARG A 389 -7.74 -32.89 9.70
CA ARG A 389 -7.23 -34.11 9.12
C ARG A 389 -7.11 -33.97 7.62
N VAL A 390 -5.94 -34.29 7.07
CA VAL A 390 -5.62 -34.08 5.64
C VAL A 390 -5.02 -35.36 5.05
N ASN A 391 -5.47 -35.73 3.87
CA ASN A 391 -4.81 -36.78 3.11
C ASN A 391 -3.61 -36.22 2.35
N VAL A 392 -2.42 -36.73 2.68
CA VAL A 392 -1.15 -36.37 2.01
C VAL A 392 -0.53 -37.64 1.46
N ASN A 393 -0.44 -37.76 0.16
CA ASN A 393 0.14 -38.93 -0.55
C ASN A 393 -0.52 -40.26 -0.12
N GLY A 394 -1.84 -40.29 -0.01
CA GLY A 394 -2.62 -41.49 0.36
C GLY A 394 -2.63 -41.82 1.86
N ARG A 395 -2.02 -40.97 2.70
CA ARG A 395 -2.03 -41.13 4.16
C ARG A 395 -2.84 -40.01 4.80
N ASP A 396 -3.76 -40.37 5.69
CA ASP A 396 -4.48 -39.41 6.50
C ASP A 396 -3.62 -38.98 7.69
N ILE A 397 -3.45 -37.66 7.82
CA ILE A 397 -2.59 -37.03 8.83
C ILE A 397 -3.44 -36.06 9.65
N ASP A 398 -3.38 -36.19 10.96
CA ASP A 398 -3.90 -35.18 11.88
C ASP A 398 -2.89 -34.06 12.03
N VAL A 399 -3.20 -32.91 11.39
CA VAL A 399 -2.29 -31.76 11.36
C VAL A 399 -2.39 -30.99 12.66
N SER A 400 -1.27 -30.93 13.37
CA SER A 400 -1.14 -30.23 14.65
C SER A 400 0.18 -29.46 14.70
N GLY A 401 0.35 -28.59 15.69
CA GLY A 401 1.58 -27.82 15.85
C GLY A 401 1.36 -26.49 16.58
N ALA A 402 2.34 -25.60 16.48
CA ALA A 402 2.27 -24.27 17.07
C ALA A 402 1.11 -23.46 16.46
N THR A 403 0.38 -22.76 17.31
CA THR A 403 -0.79 -21.97 16.92
C THR A 403 -0.56 -20.48 17.10
N VAL A 404 -1.41 -19.70 16.43
CA VAL A 404 -1.49 -18.24 16.53
C VAL A 404 -2.93 -17.80 16.35
N THR A 405 -3.29 -16.63 16.88
CA THR A 405 -4.59 -16.01 16.61
C THR A 405 -4.58 -15.35 15.23
N SER A 406 -5.55 -15.69 14.40
CA SER A 406 -5.81 -15.10 13.11
C SER A 406 -7.14 -14.36 13.11
N TYR A 407 -7.16 -13.15 12.59
CA TYR A 407 -8.34 -12.28 12.51
C TYR A 407 -8.98 -12.38 11.12
N TRP A 408 -10.30 -12.52 11.08
CA TRP A 408 -11.10 -12.73 9.88
C TRP A 408 -12.25 -11.75 9.85
N ALA A 409 -12.54 -11.21 8.67
CA ALA A 409 -13.70 -10.34 8.49
C ALA A 409 -15.00 -11.12 8.26
N LYS A 410 -14.90 -12.37 7.79
CA LYS A 410 -16.02 -13.26 7.46
C LYS A 410 -15.66 -14.70 7.78
N ASN A 411 -16.64 -15.50 8.18
CA ASN A 411 -16.62 -16.98 8.30
C ASN A 411 -15.58 -17.58 9.28
N GLY A 412 -14.58 -16.81 9.74
CA GLY A 412 -13.46 -17.33 10.48
C GLY A 412 -12.54 -18.26 9.66
N ALA A 413 -11.50 -18.80 10.29
CA ALA A 413 -10.55 -19.65 9.62
C ALA A 413 -11.16 -21.02 9.25
N PRO A 414 -10.92 -21.55 8.03
CA PRO A 414 -11.30 -22.91 7.67
C PRO A 414 -10.44 -23.95 8.40
N GLN A 415 -10.85 -25.21 8.35
CA GLN A 415 -9.99 -26.31 8.73
C GLN A 415 -8.90 -26.54 7.69
N THR A 416 -7.75 -27.03 8.15
CA THR A 416 -6.60 -27.31 7.28
C THR A 416 -6.99 -28.31 6.18
N THR A 417 -6.66 -27.95 4.95
CA THR A 417 -6.80 -28.75 3.74
C THR A 417 -5.45 -28.98 3.10
N TYR A 418 -5.37 -29.87 2.11
CA TYR A 418 -4.13 -30.08 1.35
C TYR A 418 -3.64 -28.76 0.71
N ARG A 419 -4.55 -27.99 0.13
CA ARG A 419 -4.29 -26.65 -0.43
C ARG A 419 -4.62 -25.56 0.60
N PHE A 420 -3.76 -25.45 1.62
CA PHE A 420 -3.98 -24.55 2.76
C PHE A 420 -3.63 -23.07 2.48
N ALA A 421 -2.90 -22.79 1.40
CA ALA A 421 -2.41 -21.43 1.06
C ALA A 421 -3.23 -20.79 -0.08
N ILE A 422 -3.09 -19.48 -0.23
CA ILE A 422 -3.51 -18.76 -1.43
C ILE A 422 -2.43 -18.93 -2.51
N GLY A 423 -2.81 -19.44 -3.68
CA GLY A 423 -1.90 -19.69 -4.80
C GLY A 423 -1.02 -20.94 -4.62
N GLY A 424 -0.05 -21.06 -5.50
CA GLY A 424 0.87 -22.19 -5.55
C GLY A 424 0.43 -23.34 -6.47
N SER A 425 1.41 -24.05 -7.01
CA SER A 425 1.25 -25.24 -7.84
C SER A 425 1.15 -26.50 -6.97
N ASP A 426 0.77 -27.64 -7.58
CA ASP A 426 0.76 -28.94 -6.87
C ASP A 426 2.13 -29.32 -6.34
N ASN A 427 3.20 -28.98 -7.08
CA ASN A 427 4.57 -29.22 -6.64
C ASN A 427 4.95 -28.37 -5.42
N ASP A 428 4.44 -27.12 -5.33
CA ASP A 428 4.67 -26.24 -4.18
C ASP A 428 4.04 -26.83 -2.91
N TYR A 429 2.82 -27.35 -3.02
CA TYR A 429 2.14 -28.03 -1.91
C TYR A 429 2.83 -29.32 -1.51
N ALA A 430 3.26 -30.13 -2.49
CA ALA A 430 4.04 -31.35 -2.22
C ALA A 430 5.34 -31.02 -1.46
N SER A 431 6.05 -29.98 -1.88
CA SER A 431 7.26 -29.48 -1.21
C SER A 431 6.99 -28.96 0.19
N ALA A 432 5.93 -28.16 0.36
CA ALA A 432 5.53 -27.64 1.66
C ALA A 432 5.15 -28.75 2.65
N TRP A 433 4.36 -29.74 2.22
CA TRP A 433 4.00 -30.89 3.04
C TRP A 433 5.19 -31.78 3.37
N ALA A 434 6.10 -32.02 2.42
CA ALA A 434 7.34 -32.73 2.68
C ALA A 434 8.19 -32.05 3.75
N GLY A 435 8.31 -30.72 3.69
CA GLY A 435 9.00 -29.93 4.72
C GLY A 435 8.34 -30.02 6.09
N MET A 436 7.02 -29.90 6.18
CA MET A 436 6.26 -29.99 7.44
C MET A 436 6.33 -31.39 8.07
N LEU A 437 6.41 -32.46 7.26
CA LEU A 437 6.46 -33.83 7.74
C LEU A 437 7.88 -34.36 8.00
N GLY A 438 8.91 -33.50 7.86
CA GLY A 438 10.31 -33.87 8.13
C GLY A 438 10.95 -34.76 7.07
N GLY A 439 10.40 -34.79 5.85
CA GLY A 439 10.95 -35.56 4.73
C GLY A 439 11.81 -34.71 3.82
N SER A 440 13.06 -35.08 3.58
CA SER A 440 13.83 -34.61 2.44
C SER A 440 13.08 -34.99 1.15
N ALA A 441 12.82 -34.03 0.28
CA ALA A 441 12.24 -34.27 -1.04
C ALA A 441 13.22 -35.12 -1.88
N GLY A 442 13.04 -36.43 -1.80
CA GLY A 442 13.74 -37.37 -2.69
C GLY A 442 13.14 -37.24 -4.09
N THR A 443 13.87 -36.67 -5.00
CA THR A 443 13.62 -36.82 -6.44
C THR A 443 13.73 -38.28 -6.82
N SER A 444 12.60 -39.00 -6.89
CA SER A 444 12.56 -40.31 -7.52
C SER A 444 12.55 -40.16 -9.03
N ASN A 445 13.73 -40.04 -9.63
CA ASN A 445 13.90 -40.42 -11.03
C ASN A 445 14.34 -41.87 -11.07
N GLY A 446 13.36 -42.74 -11.31
CA GLY A 446 13.62 -44.15 -11.60
C GLY A 446 14.31 -44.27 -12.95
N ASN A 447 15.55 -44.61 -12.93
CA ASN A 447 16.13 -45.42 -14.01
C ASN A 447 17.19 -46.40 -13.43
N ARG A 448 16.74 -47.64 -13.20
CA ARG A 448 17.63 -48.76 -12.95
C ARG A 448 18.27 -49.14 -14.29
N ASN A 449 19.57 -49.02 -14.41
CA ASN A 449 20.31 -49.97 -15.20
C ASN A 449 21.64 -50.30 -14.53
N SER A 450 21.75 -51.56 -14.22
CA SER A 450 22.92 -52.26 -13.72
C SER A 450 24.06 -52.25 -14.71
N ASN A 451 25.31 -51.96 -14.30
CA ASN A 451 26.41 -52.89 -14.55
C ASN A 451 27.63 -52.62 -13.64
N ARG A 452 28.06 -53.69 -13.04
CA ARG A 452 29.31 -53.86 -12.29
C ARG A 452 30.53 -53.65 -13.19
N THR A 453 31.57 -53.00 -12.68
CA THR A 453 32.91 -53.62 -12.52
C THR A 453 33.82 -52.65 -11.77
N GLY A 454 34.60 -53.21 -10.86
CA GLY A 454 35.47 -52.56 -9.91
C GLY A 454 36.81 -52.09 -10.49
N ASN A 455 37.48 -51.24 -9.78
CA ASN A 455 38.80 -51.53 -9.22
C ASN A 455 39.32 -50.36 -8.37
N THR A 456 39.98 -50.73 -7.33
CA THR A 456 40.80 -50.09 -6.31
C THR A 456 41.80 -49.04 -6.81
N SER A 457 42.00 -47.95 -6.06
CA SER A 457 43.24 -47.58 -5.36
C SER A 457 43.21 -46.13 -4.79
N THR A 458 43.54 -46.01 -3.52
CA THR A 458 43.88 -44.83 -2.72
C THR A 458 45.38 -44.50 -2.87
N PRO A 459 45.97 -43.48 -2.15
CA PRO A 459 45.76 -42.01 -2.14
C PRO A 459 47.10 -41.26 -2.33
N SER A 460 47.12 -39.96 -2.46
CA SER A 460 48.21 -39.14 -1.90
C SER A 460 47.90 -37.67 -1.85
N SER A 461 48.32 -37.13 -0.75
CA SER A 461 48.37 -35.73 -0.26
C SER A 461 49.26 -34.82 -1.11
N SER A 462 48.96 -33.51 -1.13
CA SER A 462 49.88 -32.44 -0.71
C SER A 462 49.29 -31.03 -0.88
N SER A 463 49.40 -30.31 0.20
CA SER A 463 49.52 -28.91 0.52
C SER A 463 50.16 -27.96 -0.52
N SER A 464 49.64 -26.69 -0.56
CA SER A 464 50.32 -25.42 -0.20
C SER A 464 49.68 -24.22 -0.90
N SER A 465 49.17 -23.26 -0.14
CA SER A 465 49.68 -21.92 0.15
C SER A 465 49.82 -20.92 -1.01
N GLY A 466 49.27 -19.72 -0.76
CA GLY A 466 49.78 -18.44 -1.26
C GLY A 466 48.77 -17.51 -1.89
N GLN A 467 48.25 -16.62 -1.12
CA GLN A 467 48.46 -15.14 -1.05
C GLN A 467 48.28 -14.29 -2.33
N ASN A 468 47.49 -13.23 -2.11
CA ASN A 468 47.61 -11.86 -2.65
C ASN A 468 47.12 -11.55 -4.06
N ARG A 469 46.06 -10.89 -4.19
CA ARG A 469 45.84 -9.41 -4.24
C ARG A 469 44.38 -9.09 -4.36
#